data_ad7b2a085f8c82b35a632e9ef092c007
#
_entry.id   ad7b2a085f8c82b35a632e9ef092c007
#
_cell.length_a   1.000
_cell.length_b   1.000
_cell.length_c   1.000
_cell.angle_alpha   90.00
_cell.angle_beta   90.00
_cell.angle_gamma   90.00
#
_symmetry.space_group_name_H-M   'P 1'
#
loop_
_entity.id
_entity.type
_entity.pdbx_description
1 polymer ?
#
loop_
_entity_poly.entity_id
_entity_poly.type
_entity_poly.pdbx_seq_one_letter_code
_entity_poly.pdbx_strand_id
1 'polypeptide(L)'
;MTDALNPATGPTWNIERDNCQVGNIVINRIVDLENIPFAAELIYPDSTPEIMEKIAGRLDKIHFGDTSSDLYLSFHSYLIRTANHTILVDLCCGNDKHRPTRPHWHERSGPFLDNLADAGVTPDDVDIVMCTHLHADHVGWNTKLENGTWVPTFPNARYLFAEKEYNYWQALHDANPPEPVMYGSFEDSVLPVISSGQAEFVAGDHKVGSGVFLEPAYGHTPGNVMIHAEDNGRHAILCGDAIHHPVQLIHPEWSTNFCSDQAESRATRLALLANCAGTSTMLLPAHFQSPEYGTIEKDGDGYHLVR
;
A
#
# COMPACT_ATOMS: atom_id res chain seq x y z
N MET A 1 20.77 4.85 -28.34
CA MET A 1 21.28 4.79 -26.96
C MET A 1 20.12 5.15 -26.07
N THR A 2 19.41 4.15 -25.59
CA THR A 2 18.29 4.31 -24.70
C THR A 2 18.87 4.41 -23.29
N ASP A 3 18.74 5.59 -22.68
CA ASP A 3 19.05 5.75 -21.26
C ASP A 3 18.15 4.78 -20.49
N ALA A 4 18.74 3.70 -20.00
CA ALA A 4 18.12 2.86 -19.01
C ALA A 4 17.84 3.75 -17.80
N LEU A 5 16.57 3.95 -17.47
CA LEU A 5 16.15 4.69 -16.28
C LEU A 5 16.81 4.03 -15.06
N ASN A 6 17.79 4.69 -14.51
CA ASN A 6 18.40 4.32 -13.24
C ASN A 6 17.28 4.40 -12.18
N PRO A 7 16.98 3.35 -11.40
CA PRO A 7 15.94 3.41 -10.36
C PRO A 7 16.18 4.54 -9.34
N ALA A 8 17.40 5.08 -9.26
CA ALA A 8 17.72 6.27 -8.45
C ALA A 8 17.37 7.61 -9.13
N THR A 9 16.89 7.61 -10.39
CA THR A 9 16.55 8.83 -11.15
C THR A 9 15.14 8.76 -11.74
N GLY A 10 14.22 8.08 -11.08
CA GLY A 10 12.80 8.12 -11.39
C GLY A 10 12.25 9.57 -11.40
N PRO A 11 11.04 9.82 -11.95
CA PRO A 11 10.46 11.16 -11.96
C PRO A 11 10.48 11.73 -10.55
N THR A 12 11.00 12.94 -10.42
CA THR A 12 11.05 13.63 -9.12
C THR A 12 9.65 13.71 -8.53
N TRP A 13 9.51 13.18 -7.32
CA TRP A 13 8.27 13.27 -6.53
C TRP A 13 7.78 14.73 -6.49
N ASN A 14 6.48 14.93 -6.68
CA ASN A 14 5.86 16.25 -6.71
C ASN A 14 4.62 16.25 -5.83
N ILE A 15 4.74 16.85 -4.64
CA ILE A 15 3.68 16.92 -3.63
C ILE A 15 2.35 17.52 -4.15
N GLU A 16 2.39 18.45 -5.12
CA GLU A 16 1.18 19.04 -5.68
C GLU A 16 0.42 18.06 -6.59
N ARG A 17 1.14 17.16 -7.25
CA ARG A 17 0.55 16.13 -8.13
C ARG A 17 0.00 14.94 -7.34
N ASP A 18 0.60 14.67 -6.18
CA ASP A 18 0.31 13.51 -5.32
C ASP A 18 -0.56 13.89 -4.11
N ASN A 19 -1.43 14.88 -4.28
CA ASN A 19 -2.31 15.41 -3.22
C ASN A 19 -3.78 15.14 -3.58
N CYS A 20 -4.50 14.46 -2.67
CA CYS A 20 -5.95 14.29 -2.71
C CYS A 20 -6.58 15.05 -1.53
N GLN A 21 -7.62 15.86 -1.81
CA GLN A 21 -8.31 16.64 -0.80
C GLN A 21 -9.74 16.13 -0.58
N VAL A 22 -10.04 15.75 0.67
CA VAL A 22 -11.33 15.25 1.14
C VAL A 22 -11.90 16.22 2.18
N GLY A 23 -12.66 17.21 1.74
CA GLY A 23 -13.08 18.30 2.61
C GLY A 23 -11.88 19.07 3.19
N ASN A 24 -11.69 19.02 4.51
CA ASN A 24 -10.53 19.59 5.20
C ASN A 24 -9.40 18.58 5.42
N ILE A 25 -9.60 17.32 5.09
CA ILE A 25 -8.56 16.28 5.17
C ILE A 25 -7.69 16.37 3.92
N VAL A 26 -6.37 16.36 4.11
CA VAL A 26 -5.38 16.33 3.02
C VAL A 26 -4.66 15.01 3.05
N ILE A 27 -4.61 14.32 1.91
CA ILE A 27 -3.92 13.04 1.74
C ILE A 27 -2.82 13.22 0.72
N ASN A 28 -1.57 13.03 1.14
CA ASN A 28 -0.40 13.06 0.26
C ASN A 28 0.17 11.65 0.11
N ARG A 29 0.71 11.38 -1.06
CA ARG A 29 1.47 10.16 -1.34
C ARG A 29 2.94 10.40 -1.01
N ILE A 30 3.56 9.53 -0.22
CA ILE A 30 4.99 9.57 0.14
C ILE A 30 5.66 8.33 -0.42
N VAL A 31 6.47 8.52 -1.45
CA VAL A 31 7.08 7.43 -2.22
C VAL A 31 8.29 6.84 -1.51
N ASP A 32 8.40 5.51 -1.50
CA ASP A 32 9.59 4.76 -1.10
C ASP A 32 10.31 4.14 -2.31
N LEU A 33 9.55 3.51 -3.21
CA LEU A 33 10.02 2.90 -4.46
C LEU A 33 9.00 3.12 -5.57
N GLU A 34 9.46 3.41 -6.79
CA GLU A 34 8.62 3.48 -7.98
C GLU A 34 9.19 2.69 -9.14
N ASN A 35 8.33 2.38 -10.12
CA ASN A 35 8.71 1.68 -11.35
C ASN A 35 9.41 0.35 -11.08
N ILE A 36 8.96 -0.40 -10.05
CA ILE A 36 9.52 -1.71 -9.76
C ILE A 36 8.85 -2.76 -10.65
N PRO A 37 9.61 -3.42 -11.54
CA PRO A 37 9.03 -4.34 -12.50
C PRO A 37 8.70 -5.69 -11.86
N PHE A 38 7.51 -6.18 -12.17
CA PHE A 38 7.05 -7.54 -11.85
C PHE A 38 6.49 -8.19 -13.10
N ALA A 39 6.89 -9.41 -13.40
CA ALA A 39 6.28 -10.15 -14.48
C ALA A 39 4.79 -10.41 -14.18
N ALA A 40 3.92 -10.11 -15.14
CA ALA A 40 2.47 -10.22 -14.96
C ALA A 40 2.05 -11.64 -14.52
N GLU A 41 2.68 -12.69 -15.05
CA GLU A 41 2.44 -14.08 -14.70
C GLU A 41 2.78 -14.44 -13.25
N LEU A 42 3.71 -13.70 -12.63
CA LEU A 42 4.04 -13.87 -11.20
C LEU A 42 2.96 -13.27 -10.30
N ILE A 43 2.32 -12.20 -10.75
CA ILE A 43 1.25 -11.54 -9.99
C ILE A 43 -0.09 -12.20 -10.30
N TYR A 44 -0.43 -12.33 -11.58
CA TYR A 44 -1.73 -12.79 -12.05
C TYR A 44 -1.60 -14.11 -12.81
N PRO A 45 -1.98 -15.26 -12.22
CA PRO A 45 -1.89 -16.56 -12.88
C PRO A 45 -2.69 -16.67 -14.19
N ASP A 46 -3.76 -15.87 -14.31
CA ASP A 46 -4.64 -15.85 -15.48
C ASP A 46 -4.11 -14.97 -16.62
N SER A 47 -2.99 -14.25 -16.42
CA SER A 47 -2.39 -13.40 -17.45
C SER A 47 -1.67 -14.23 -18.52
N THR A 48 -1.87 -13.85 -19.77
CA THR A 48 -1.04 -14.33 -20.89
C THR A 48 -0.47 -13.13 -21.65
N PRO A 49 0.65 -13.30 -22.39
CA PRO A 49 1.22 -12.18 -23.16
C PRO A 49 0.21 -11.55 -24.13
N GLU A 50 -0.66 -12.36 -24.77
CA GLU A 50 -1.67 -11.89 -25.72
C GLU A 50 -2.78 -11.07 -25.04
N ILE A 51 -3.16 -11.42 -23.81
CA ILE A 51 -4.12 -10.66 -23.00
C ILE A 51 -3.47 -9.38 -22.53
N MET A 52 -2.23 -9.45 -22.03
CA MET A 52 -1.48 -8.29 -21.52
C MET A 52 -1.23 -7.25 -22.61
N GLU A 53 -0.96 -7.66 -23.87
CA GLU A 53 -0.81 -6.73 -24.98
C GLU A 53 -2.11 -5.95 -25.27
N LYS A 54 -3.27 -6.60 -25.16
CA LYS A 54 -4.58 -5.95 -25.33
C LYS A 54 -4.87 -4.97 -24.17
N ILE A 55 -4.52 -5.35 -22.96
CA ILE A 55 -4.68 -4.50 -21.75
C ILE A 55 -3.79 -3.26 -21.86
N ALA A 56 -2.53 -3.43 -22.25
CA ALA A 56 -1.59 -2.32 -22.41
C ALA A 56 -2.03 -1.29 -23.46
N GLY A 57 -2.87 -1.68 -24.42
CA GLY A 57 -3.51 -0.75 -25.35
C GLY A 57 -4.61 0.13 -24.72
N ARG A 58 -5.04 -0.16 -23.49
CA ARG A 58 -6.13 0.55 -22.77
C ARG A 58 -5.65 1.34 -21.55
N LEU A 59 -4.43 1.10 -21.07
CA LEU A 59 -3.83 1.75 -19.90
C LEU A 59 -2.69 2.68 -20.30
N ASP A 60 -2.35 3.61 -19.43
CA ASP A 60 -1.18 4.46 -19.62
C ASP A 60 0.11 3.62 -19.55
N LYS A 61 1.08 3.99 -20.40
CA LYS A 61 2.38 3.32 -20.47
C LYS A 61 3.20 3.38 -19.18
N ILE A 62 2.90 4.33 -18.30
CA ILE A 62 3.56 4.44 -16.99
C ILE A 62 3.39 3.19 -16.11
N HIS A 63 2.40 2.36 -16.40
CA HIS A 63 2.12 1.13 -15.66
C HIS A 63 2.92 -0.08 -16.14
N PHE A 64 3.68 0.06 -17.23
CA PHE A 64 4.38 -1.05 -17.86
C PHE A 64 5.88 -0.78 -18.01
N GLY A 65 6.68 -1.85 -17.90
CA GLY A 65 8.10 -1.84 -18.17
C GLY A 65 8.44 -1.95 -19.66
N ASP A 66 9.50 -2.69 -19.95
CA ASP A 66 9.97 -2.87 -21.34
C ASP A 66 8.96 -3.61 -22.24
N THR A 67 8.13 -4.43 -21.62
CA THR A 67 7.06 -5.19 -22.31
C THR A 67 5.72 -4.98 -21.63
N SER A 68 4.62 -5.31 -22.31
CA SER A 68 3.26 -5.30 -21.74
C SER A 68 3.08 -6.33 -20.61
N SER A 69 3.99 -7.29 -20.50
CA SER A 69 3.98 -8.29 -19.41
C SER A 69 4.84 -7.91 -18.22
N ASP A 70 5.54 -6.77 -18.27
CA ASP A 70 6.28 -6.21 -17.16
C ASP A 70 5.44 -5.11 -16.50
N LEU A 71 4.84 -5.42 -15.37
CA LEU A 71 3.99 -4.48 -14.63
C LEU A 71 4.82 -3.67 -13.66
N TYR A 72 4.70 -2.34 -13.69
CA TYR A 72 5.33 -1.49 -12.71
C TYR A 72 4.44 -1.33 -11.47
N LEU A 73 4.99 -1.68 -10.31
CA LEU A 73 4.40 -1.36 -9.01
C LEU A 73 5.14 -0.21 -8.34
N SER A 74 4.39 0.58 -7.60
CA SER A 74 4.90 1.59 -6.69
C SER A 74 4.74 1.13 -5.24
N PHE A 75 5.66 1.51 -4.39
CA PHE A 75 5.59 1.31 -2.93
C PHE A 75 5.62 2.68 -2.29
N HIS A 76 4.50 3.10 -1.74
CA HIS A 76 4.31 4.42 -1.16
C HIS A 76 3.37 4.37 0.04
N SER A 77 3.58 5.26 0.98
CA SER A 77 2.67 5.54 2.09
C SER A 77 1.68 6.62 1.70
N TYR A 78 0.55 6.65 2.39
CA TYR A 78 -0.32 7.81 2.40
C TYR A 78 -0.18 8.58 3.72
N LEU A 79 0.15 9.87 3.62
CA LEU A 79 0.16 10.81 4.72
C LEU A 79 -1.19 11.52 4.77
N ILE A 80 -1.97 11.25 5.82
CA ILE A 80 -3.28 11.88 6.05
C ILE A 80 -3.11 12.95 7.11
N ARG A 81 -3.48 14.19 6.77
CA ARG A 81 -3.56 15.29 7.73
C ARG A 81 -5.01 15.65 7.98
N THR A 82 -5.41 15.55 9.23
CA THR A 82 -6.72 16.00 9.72
C THR A 82 -6.53 17.24 10.60
N ALA A 83 -7.60 17.78 11.14
CA ALA A 83 -7.51 18.89 12.11
C ALA A 83 -6.78 18.50 13.40
N ASN A 84 -6.68 17.19 13.73
CA ASN A 84 -6.21 16.73 15.01
C ASN A 84 -5.01 15.76 14.94
N HIS A 85 -4.76 15.12 13.77
CA HIS A 85 -3.77 14.06 13.65
C HIS A 85 -3.00 14.13 12.34
N THR A 86 -1.73 13.82 12.41
CA THR A 86 -0.85 13.43 11.32
C THR A 86 -0.74 11.90 11.31
N ILE A 87 -1.25 11.27 10.26
CA ILE A 87 -1.40 9.82 10.16
C ILE A 87 -0.61 9.31 8.97
N LEU A 88 0.16 8.24 9.13
CA LEU A 88 0.76 7.50 8.02
C LEU A 88 0.05 6.15 7.84
N VAL A 89 -0.22 5.82 6.58
CA VAL A 89 -0.86 4.56 6.18
C VAL A 89 0.09 3.79 5.30
N ASP A 90 0.35 2.55 5.67
CA ASP A 90 1.28 1.61 5.04
C ASP A 90 2.71 2.17 4.92
N LEU A 91 3.65 1.48 5.48
CA LEU A 91 5.01 1.99 5.65
C LEU A 91 6.03 1.27 4.77
N CYS A 92 5.63 0.93 3.55
CA CYS A 92 6.50 0.47 2.46
C CYS A 92 7.52 -0.62 2.86
N CYS A 93 8.66 -0.69 2.14
CA CYS A 93 9.66 -1.74 2.29
C CYS A 93 10.70 -1.46 3.38
N GLY A 94 10.96 -0.18 3.69
CA GLY A 94 11.98 0.23 4.66
C GLY A 94 13.42 0.13 4.15
N ASN A 95 14.35 0.70 4.92
CA ASN A 95 15.79 0.59 4.67
C ASN A 95 16.43 -0.47 5.56
N ASP A 96 17.63 -0.94 5.16
CA ASP A 96 18.49 -1.90 5.88
C ASP A 96 17.85 -3.28 6.14
N LYS A 97 16.69 -3.59 5.53
CA LYS A 97 15.97 -4.84 5.75
C LYS A 97 16.63 -6.00 5.02
N HIS A 98 16.88 -7.11 5.74
CA HIS A 98 17.45 -8.31 5.14
C HIS A 98 16.37 -9.12 4.41
N ARG A 99 16.31 -8.98 3.08
CA ARG A 99 15.32 -9.62 2.17
C ARG A 99 15.98 -10.27 0.96
N PRO A 100 16.88 -11.25 1.14
CA PRO A 100 17.76 -11.74 0.08
C PRO A 100 17.02 -12.32 -1.14
N THR A 101 15.78 -12.77 -0.97
CA THR A 101 14.93 -13.27 -2.05
C THR A 101 14.11 -12.18 -2.75
N ARG A 102 14.26 -10.92 -2.32
CA ARG A 102 13.57 -9.75 -2.84
C ARG A 102 14.58 -8.64 -3.17
N PRO A 103 15.26 -8.68 -4.34
CA PRO A 103 16.40 -7.81 -4.64
C PRO A 103 16.11 -6.30 -4.50
N HIS A 104 14.89 -5.87 -4.82
CA HIS A 104 14.49 -4.46 -4.72
C HIS A 104 14.26 -4.00 -3.27
N TRP A 105 14.13 -4.92 -2.33
CA TRP A 105 13.86 -4.63 -0.91
C TRP A 105 15.07 -4.93 -0.01
N HIS A 106 16.07 -5.69 -0.52
CA HIS A 106 17.20 -6.21 0.26
C HIS A 106 18.23 -5.12 0.58
N GLU A 107 18.44 -4.87 1.87
CA GLU A 107 19.49 -3.97 2.42
C GLU A 107 19.60 -2.62 1.67
N ARG A 108 18.44 -2.12 1.25
CA ARG A 108 18.36 -0.87 0.47
C ARG A 108 18.55 0.37 1.36
N SER A 109 18.85 1.48 0.70
CA SER A 109 18.83 2.82 1.27
C SER A 109 18.05 3.73 0.32
N GLY A 110 16.82 4.08 0.68
CA GLY A 110 15.90 4.88 -0.12
C GLY A 110 15.53 6.19 0.58
N PRO A 111 14.89 7.12 -0.14
CA PRO A 111 14.67 8.50 0.29
C PRO A 111 13.36 8.71 1.06
N PHE A 112 12.69 7.69 1.57
CA PHE A 112 11.35 7.80 2.17
C PHE A 112 11.27 8.90 3.25
N LEU A 113 12.24 8.96 4.17
CA LEU A 113 12.24 9.96 5.23
C LEU A 113 12.54 11.37 4.71
N ASP A 114 13.34 11.49 3.65
CA ASP A 114 13.56 12.78 2.97
C ASP A 114 12.29 13.24 2.26
N ASN A 115 11.58 12.33 1.58
CA ASN A 115 10.28 12.62 0.94
C ASN A 115 9.20 12.99 1.97
N LEU A 116 9.22 12.38 3.15
CA LEU A 116 8.34 12.76 4.26
C LEU A 116 8.68 14.17 4.77
N ALA A 117 9.97 14.48 4.91
CA ALA A 117 10.44 15.81 5.32
C ALA A 117 10.08 16.89 4.27
N ASP A 118 10.19 16.58 2.98
CA ASP A 118 9.75 17.46 1.89
C ASP A 118 8.23 17.70 1.92
N ALA A 119 7.45 16.76 2.44
CA ALA A 119 6.04 16.95 2.75
C ALA A 119 5.78 17.80 4.02
N GLY A 120 6.85 18.27 4.69
CA GLY A 120 6.79 19.08 5.89
C GLY A 120 6.45 18.31 7.17
N VAL A 121 6.79 17.02 7.22
CA VAL A 121 6.55 16.13 8.37
C VAL A 121 7.84 15.42 8.74
N THR A 122 8.22 15.50 10.01
CA THR A 122 9.30 14.70 10.58
C THR A 122 8.76 13.45 11.29
N PRO A 123 9.57 12.44 11.59
CA PRO A 123 9.12 11.29 12.37
C PRO A 123 8.48 11.64 13.73
N ASP A 124 8.90 12.74 14.36
CA ASP A 124 8.37 13.19 15.65
C ASP A 124 6.97 13.82 15.53
N ASP A 125 6.54 14.21 14.33
CA ASP A 125 5.25 14.85 14.06
C ASP A 125 4.13 13.85 13.77
N VAL A 126 4.45 12.56 13.66
CA VAL A 126 3.47 11.52 13.34
C VAL A 126 2.78 11.05 14.62
N ASP A 127 1.46 11.20 14.67
CA ASP A 127 0.63 10.79 15.81
C ASP A 127 0.17 9.33 15.71
N ILE A 128 -0.10 8.86 14.49
CA ILE A 128 -0.68 7.54 14.23
C ILE A 128 -0.03 6.92 12.99
N VAL A 129 0.29 5.64 13.11
CA VAL A 129 0.64 4.75 12.00
C VAL A 129 -0.48 3.71 11.87
N MET A 130 -0.95 3.47 10.66
CA MET A 130 -1.91 2.40 10.35
C MET A 130 -1.35 1.52 9.23
N CYS A 131 -1.51 0.21 9.36
CA CYS A 131 -1.23 -0.72 8.28
C CYS A 131 -2.55 -1.34 7.80
N THR A 132 -2.77 -1.33 6.48
CA THR A 132 -3.92 -2.03 5.88
C THR A 132 -3.82 -3.53 6.15
N HIS A 133 -2.60 -4.05 6.12
CA HIS A 133 -2.22 -5.42 6.47
C HIS A 133 -0.71 -5.49 6.79
N LEU A 134 -0.19 -6.67 7.16
CA LEU A 134 1.18 -6.80 7.65
C LEU A 134 2.14 -7.51 6.68
N HIS A 135 1.97 -7.37 5.36
CA HIS A 135 2.97 -7.78 4.40
C HIS A 135 4.24 -6.92 4.48
N ALA A 136 5.36 -7.46 4.01
CA ALA A 136 6.69 -6.87 4.16
C ALA A 136 6.83 -5.46 3.55
N ASP A 137 6.06 -5.18 2.53
CA ASP A 137 6.03 -3.92 1.78
C ASP A 137 4.99 -2.90 2.29
N HIS A 138 4.35 -3.21 3.42
CA HIS A 138 3.44 -2.30 4.13
C HIS A 138 3.91 -1.95 5.55
N VAL A 139 4.94 -2.63 6.05
CA VAL A 139 5.41 -2.46 7.44
C VAL A 139 6.88 -2.02 7.56
N GLY A 140 7.62 -1.95 6.46
CA GLY A 140 9.08 -1.79 6.51
C GLY A 140 9.56 -0.60 7.33
N TRP A 141 9.01 0.59 7.09
CA TRP A 141 9.32 1.80 7.84
C TRP A 141 8.61 1.90 9.20
N ASN A 142 7.88 0.88 9.65
CA ASN A 142 7.45 0.82 11.05
C ASN A 142 8.66 0.93 11.98
N THR A 143 9.82 0.42 11.51
CA THR A 143 11.06 0.44 12.27
C THR A 143 12.24 0.91 11.42
N LYS A 144 13.23 1.49 12.06
CA LYS A 144 14.54 1.83 11.53
C LYS A 144 15.64 1.12 12.33
N LEU A 145 16.81 0.94 11.72
CA LEU A 145 17.96 0.33 12.38
C LEU A 145 18.78 1.40 13.11
N GLU A 146 18.85 1.30 14.43
CA GLU A 146 19.70 2.16 15.26
C GLU A 146 20.68 1.31 16.07
N ASN A 147 21.98 1.51 15.87
CA ASN A 147 23.05 0.79 16.58
C ASN A 147 22.86 -0.74 16.56
N GLY A 148 22.39 -1.29 15.45
CA GLY A 148 22.16 -2.72 15.27
C GLY A 148 20.86 -3.25 15.89
N THR A 149 19.97 -2.38 16.35
CA THR A 149 18.66 -2.72 16.92
C THR A 149 17.54 -2.08 16.12
N TRP A 150 16.49 -2.83 15.85
CA TRP A 150 15.27 -2.30 15.24
C TRP A 150 14.45 -1.55 16.29
N VAL A 151 14.19 -0.26 16.03
CA VAL A 151 13.38 0.61 16.88
C VAL A 151 12.25 1.25 16.06
N PRO A 152 11.10 1.61 16.67
CA PRO A 152 10.05 2.34 15.97
C PRO A 152 10.59 3.59 15.29
N THR A 153 10.23 3.80 14.03
CA THR A 153 10.65 4.97 13.24
C THR A 153 9.99 6.25 13.76
N PHE A 154 8.75 6.14 14.22
CA PHE A 154 7.92 7.27 14.66
C PHE A 154 7.74 7.21 16.18
N PRO A 155 8.57 7.91 16.95
CA PRO A 155 8.68 7.70 18.39
C PRO A 155 7.45 8.14 19.18
N ASN A 156 6.65 9.08 18.63
CA ASN A 156 5.46 9.61 19.27
C ASN A 156 4.16 8.95 18.78
N ALA A 157 4.25 8.11 17.75
CA ALA A 157 3.07 7.51 17.12
C ALA A 157 2.52 6.32 17.91
N ARG A 158 1.19 6.17 17.87
CA ARG A 158 0.51 4.90 18.15
C ARG A 158 0.42 4.11 16.83
N TYR A 159 0.75 2.84 16.86
CA TYR A 159 0.66 1.96 15.70
C TYR A 159 -0.60 1.10 15.80
N LEU A 160 -1.59 1.37 14.95
CA LEU A 160 -2.84 0.65 14.93
C LEU A 160 -2.74 -0.57 14.01
N PHE A 161 -2.84 -1.75 14.58
CA PHE A 161 -2.91 -3.02 13.86
C PHE A 161 -4.30 -3.63 13.99
N ALA A 162 -4.92 -4.03 12.89
CA ALA A 162 -6.14 -4.81 12.96
C ALA A 162 -5.87 -6.12 13.73
N GLU A 163 -6.60 -6.37 14.82
CA GLU A 163 -6.35 -7.49 15.73
C GLU A 163 -6.39 -8.84 15.02
N LYS A 164 -7.31 -9.01 14.06
CA LYS A 164 -7.42 -10.23 13.26
C LYS A 164 -6.18 -10.46 12.39
N GLU A 165 -5.60 -9.39 11.84
CA GLU A 165 -4.40 -9.42 11.03
C GLU A 165 -3.19 -9.80 11.87
N TYR A 166 -2.98 -9.09 12.98
CA TYR A 166 -1.90 -9.40 13.90
C TYR A 166 -1.96 -10.84 14.41
N ASN A 167 -3.13 -11.29 14.86
CA ASN A 167 -3.29 -12.64 15.41
C ASN A 167 -2.96 -13.74 14.39
N TYR A 168 -3.26 -13.52 13.11
CA TYR A 168 -2.89 -14.45 12.06
C TYR A 168 -1.36 -14.57 11.90
N TRP A 169 -0.67 -13.46 11.79
CA TRP A 169 0.79 -13.45 11.61
C TRP A 169 1.53 -13.90 12.87
N GLN A 170 1.03 -13.54 14.05
CA GLN A 170 1.57 -14.02 15.33
C GLN A 170 1.46 -15.55 15.42
N ALA A 171 0.33 -16.12 15.05
CA ALA A 171 0.16 -17.56 15.06
C ALA A 171 1.11 -18.29 14.09
N LEU A 172 1.35 -17.69 12.92
CA LEU A 172 2.36 -18.23 11.97
C LEU A 172 3.77 -18.12 12.54
N HIS A 173 4.11 -17.01 13.17
CA HIS A 173 5.42 -16.82 13.80
C HIS A 173 5.63 -17.81 14.95
N ASP A 174 4.63 -18.01 15.81
CA ASP A 174 4.68 -18.93 16.95
C ASP A 174 4.79 -20.41 16.52
N ALA A 175 4.31 -20.73 15.32
CA ALA A 175 4.51 -22.05 14.73
C ALA A 175 5.98 -22.32 14.35
N ASN A 176 6.85 -21.30 14.46
CA ASN A 176 8.28 -21.36 14.17
C ASN A 176 8.58 -22.04 12.81
N PRO A 177 8.10 -21.46 11.70
CA PRO A 177 8.33 -22.02 10.38
C PRO A 177 9.82 -22.02 10.02
N PRO A 178 10.27 -22.90 9.11
CA PRO A 178 11.69 -22.97 8.71
C PRO A 178 12.19 -21.69 8.04
N GLU A 179 11.28 -20.95 7.40
CA GLU A 179 11.56 -19.63 6.80
C GLU A 179 10.94 -18.53 7.66
N PRO A 180 11.61 -17.37 7.83
CA PRO A 180 11.05 -16.25 8.57
C PRO A 180 9.70 -15.77 8.00
N VAL A 181 8.79 -15.38 8.88
CA VAL A 181 7.46 -14.91 8.48
C VAL A 181 7.61 -13.66 7.60
N MET A 182 6.97 -13.66 6.44
CA MET A 182 7.02 -12.56 5.47
C MET A 182 8.45 -12.02 5.25
N TYR A 183 9.38 -12.94 4.95
CA TYR A 183 10.80 -12.62 4.71
C TYR A 183 11.51 -11.98 5.91
N GLY A 184 11.00 -12.12 7.14
CA GLY A 184 11.55 -11.54 8.36
C GLY A 184 10.95 -10.17 8.71
N SER A 185 9.90 -9.71 8.01
CA SER A 185 9.30 -8.41 8.31
C SER A 185 8.49 -8.40 9.60
N PHE A 186 7.92 -9.54 9.97
CA PHE A 186 7.22 -9.64 11.24
C PHE A 186 8.19 -9.42 12.42
N GLU A 187 9.38 -10.02 12.33
CA GLU A 187 10.42 -9.96 13.35
C GLU A 187 11.11 -8.59 13.43
N ASP A 188 11.36 -7.95 12.29
CA ASP A 188 12.12 -6.70 12.27
C ASP A 188 11.26 -5.43 12.15
N SER A 189 9.98 -5.55 11.76
CA SER A 189 9.12 -4.39 11.51
C SER A 189 7.82 -4.37 12.33
N VAL A 190 7.40 -5.50 12.93
CA VAL A 190 6.19 -5.58 13.74
C VAL A 190 6.53 -5.82 15.22
N LEU A 191 7.28 -6.88 15.55
CA LEU A 191 7.60 -7.21 16.95
C LEU A 191 8.33 -6.10 17.71
N PRO A 192 9.25 -5.29 17.12
CA PRO A 192 9.86 -4.19 17.86
C PRO A 192 8.86 -3.09 18.24
N VAL A 193 7.84 -2.85 17.41
CA VAL A 193 6.75 -1.91 17.73
C VAL A 193 5.90 -2.44 18.89
N ILE A 194 5.61 -3.74 18.90
CA ILE A 194 4.92 -4.39 20.04
C ILE A 194 5.75 -4.23 21.32
N SER A 195 7.05 -4.52 21.21
CA SER A 195 7.98 -4.49 22.36
C SER A 195 8.19 -3.07 22.94
N SER A 196 8.05 -2.04 22.10
CA SER A 196 8.12 -0.64 22.56
C SER A 196 6.87 -0.19 23.33
N GLY A 197 5.76 -0.95 23.23
CA GLY A 197 4.48 -0.58 23.82
C GLY A 197 3.68 0.45 23.00
N GLN A 198 4.07 0.73 21.75
CA GLN A 198 3.37 1.68 20.87
C GLN A 198 2.26 1.03 20.02
N ALA A 199 2.17 -0.31 20.00
CA ALA A 199 1.14 -1.02 19.27
C ALA A 199 -0.21 -0.95 20.00
N GLU A 200 -1.27 -0.72 19.21
CA GLU A 200 -2.66 -0.77 19.64
C GLU A 200 -3.42 -1.72 18.71
N PHE A 201 -4.04 -2.75 19.28
CA PHE A 201 -4.85 -3.70 18.52
C PHE A 201 -6.28 -3.20 18.44
N VAL A 202 -6.81 -3.11 17.21
CA VAL A 202 -8.12 -2.51 16.94
C VAL A 202 -9.00 -3.46 16.14
N ALA A 203 -10.32 -3.31 16.28
CA ALA A 203 -11.27 -4.00 15.42
C ALA A 203 -11.16 -3.52 13.96
N GLY A 204 -11.54 -4.37 13.00
CA GLY A 204 -11.47 -4.04 11.57
C GLY A 204 -12.40 -2.90 11.12
N ASP A 205 -13.34 -2.47 11.98
CA ASP A 205 -14.26 -1.33 11.79
C ASP A 205 -13.97 -0.17 12.75
N HIS A 206 -12.74 -0.10 13.26
CA HIS A 206 -12.32 0.91 14.23
C HIS A 206 -12.43 2.34 13.69
N LYS A 207 -12.91 3.25 14.53
CA LYS A 207 -12.98 4.68 14.23
C LYS A 207 -11.81 5.42 14.87
N VAL A 208 -10.89 5.89 14.04
CA VAL A 208 -9.72 6.67 14.49
C VAL A 208 -10.14 8.06 14.98
N GLY A 209 -11.19 8.61 14.40
CA GLY A 209 -11.69 9.96 14.65
C GLY A 209 -11.37 10.92 13.50
N SER A 210 -11.92 12.15 13.59
CA SER A 210 -11.72 13.20 12.57
C SER A 210 -12.04 12.75 11.14
N GLY A 211 -13.05 11.88 10.98
CA GLY A 211 -13.47 11.37 9.67
C GLY A 211 -12.64 10.19 9.15
N VAL A 212 -11.70 9.65 9.92
CA VAL A 212 -10.89 8.49 9.53
C VAL A 212 -11.37 7.24 10.26
N PHE A 213 -11.60 6.13 9.52
CA PHE A 213 -12.05 4.85 10.05
C PHE A 213 -11.63 3.68 9.16
N LEU A 214 -11.65 2.47 9.73
CA LEU A 214 -11.32 1.23 9.05
C LEU A 214 -12.59 0.51 8.58
N GLU A 215 -12.46 -0.26 7.49
CA GLU A 215 -13.46 -1.21 7.01
C GLU A 215 -12.78 -2.56 6.69
N PRO A 216 -13.34 -3.72 7.10
CA PRO A 216 -12.81 -5.02 6.73
C PRO A 216 -12.75 -5.21 5.22
N ALA A 217 -11.59 -5.69 4.71
CA ALA A 217 -11.35 -5.95 3.29
C ALA A 217 -10.60 -7.28 3.10
N TYR A 218 -11.14 -8.34 3.67
CA TYR A 218 -10.50 -9.63 3.78
C TYR A 218 -10.21 -10.30 2.42
N GLY A 219 -9.27 -11.26 2.44
CA GLY A 219 -8.94 -12.12 1.32
C GLY A 219 -7.51 -11.95 0.83
N HIS A 220 -7.01 -10.72 0.67
CA HIS A 220 -5.58 -10.51 0.41
C HIS A 220 -4.77 -11.06 1.59
N THR A 221 -5.07 -10.59 2.79
CA THR A 221 -4.76 -11.29 4.04
C THR A 221 -6.03 -11.52 4.86
N PRO A 222 -6.02 -12.41 5.86
CA PRO A 222 -7.22 -12.71 6.65
C PRO A 222 -7.78 -11.53 7.43
N GLY A 223 -6.94 -10.56 7.80
CA GLY A 223 -7.32 -9.38 8.58
C GLY A 223 -7.17 -8.06 7.85
N ASN A 224 -6.92 -8.08 6.52
CA ASN A 224 -6.78 -6.87 5.71
C ASN A 224 -7.95 -5.90 5.91
N VAL A 225 -7.65 -4.60 5.96
CA VAL A 225 -8.63 -3.52 6.08
C VAL A 225 -8.41 -2.47 4.99
N MET A 226 -9.46 -1.75 4.64
CA MET A 226 -9.38 -0.48 3.92
C MET A 226 -9.47 0.66 4.93
N ILE A 227 -8.94 1.83 4.56
CA ILE A 227 -8.99 3.03 5.39
C ILE A 227 -9.80 4.08 4.65
N HIS A 228 -10.81 4.60 5.33
CA HIS A 228 -11.69 5.63 4.83
C HIS A 228 -11.30 6.99 5.39
N ALA A 229 -11.38 8.02 4.55
CA ALA A 229 -11.34 9.41 4.94
C ALA A 229 -12.62 10.10 4.47
N GLU A 230 -13.37 10.69 5.38
CA GLU A 230 -14.65 11.32 5.08
C GLU A 230 -14.75 12.69 5.78
N ASP A 231 -14.98 13.74 5.02
CA ASP A 231 -15.23 15.09 5.56
C ASP A 231 -16.08 15.93 4.59
N ASN A 232 -17.04 16.68 5.14
CA ASN A 232 -17.90 17.60 4.38
C ASN A 232 -18.59 16.96 3.15
N GLY A 233 -19.03 15.71 3.26
CA GLY A 233 -19.71 14.96 2.19
C GLY A 233 -18.77 14.52 1.06
N ARG A 234 -17.46 14.65 1.21
CA ARG A 234 -16.44 14.04 0.35
C ARG A 234 -15.90 12.79 1.00
N HIS A 235 -15.48 11.84 0.17
CA HIS A 235 -15.05 10.54 0.63
C HIS A 235 -13.87 10.02 -0.21
N ALA A 236 -12.92 9.41 0.47
CA ALA A 236 -11.81 8.66 -0.15
C ALA A 236 -11.60 7.32 0.56
N ILE A 237 -11.15 6.33 -0.20
CA ILE A 237 -10.81 4.99 0.27
C ILE A 237 -9.37 4.67 -0.12
N LEU A 238 -8.52 4.48 0.88
CA LEU A 238 -7.20 3.90 0.73
C LEU A 238 -7.40 2.38 0.77
N CYS A 239 -7.42 1.76 -0.40
CA CYS A 239 -7.90 0.39 -0.51
C CYS A 239 -6.84 -0.70 -0.25
N GLY A 240 -5.60 -0.29 0.07
CA GLY A 240 -4.50 -1.25 0.25
C GLY A 240 -4.41 -2.21 -0.92
N ASP A 241 -4.22 -3.48 -0.63
CA ASP A 241 -4.03 -4.54 -1.60
C ASP A 241 -5.32 -5.25 -2.04
N ALA A 242 -6.48 -4.60 -1.84
CA ALA A 242 -7.69 -4.99 -2.54
C ALA A 242 -7.52 -4.87 -4.07
N ILE A 243 -6.68 -3.90 -4.51
CA ILE A 243 -6.29 -3.68 -5.92
C ILE A 243 -4.79 -3.35 -5.97
N HIS A 244 -4.02 -4.13 -6.76
CA HIS A 244 -2.56 -3.95 -6.88
C HIS A 244 -2.14 -3.17 -8.13
N HIS A 245 -2.87 -3.29 -9.23
CA HIS A 245 -2.48 -2.69 -10.51
C HIS A 245 -3.72 -2.34 -11.33
N PRO A 246 -3.70 -1.30 -12.19
CA PRO A 246 -4.85 -0.93 -13.04
C PRO A 246 -5.38 -2.05 -13.93
N VAL A 247 -4.61 -3.10 -14.20
CA VAL A 247 -5.08 -4.34 -14.85
C VAL A 247 -6.32 -4.90 -14.15
N GLN A 248 -6.40 -4.82 -12.82
CA GLN A 248 -7.55 -5.29 -12.05
C GLN A 248 -8.79 -4.36 -12.13
N LEU A 249 -8.68 -3.20 -12.74
CA LEU A 249 -9.85 -2.42 -13.12
C LEU A 249 -10.47 -2.99 -14.40
N ILE A 250 -9.65 -3.47 -15.35
CA ILE A 250 -10.11 -4.09 -16.59
C ILE A 250 -10.56 -5.53 -16.36
N HIS A 251 -9.84 -6.27 -15.53
CA HIS A 251 -10.11 -7.65 -15.13
C HIS A 251 -10.31 -7.74 -13.60
N PRO A 252 -11.44 -7.23 -13.07
CA PRO A 252 -11.67 -7.19 -11.63
C PRO A 252 -11.81 -8.58 -10.99
N GLU A 253 -12.02 -9.61 -11.80
CA GLU A 253 -12.05 -11.01 -11.38
C GLU A 253 -10.66 -11.60 -11.10
N TRP A 254 -9.58 -10.97 -11.57
CA TRP A 254 -8.21 -11.48 -11.35
C TRP A 254 -7.75 -11.25 -9.92
N SER A 255 -7.29 -12.31 -9.27
CA SER A 255 -6.63 -12.23 -7.96
C SER A 255 -5.13 -12.50 -8.10
N THR A 256 -4.35 -11.87 -7.24
CA THR A 256 -2.90 -12.08 -7.23
C THR A 256 -2.53 -13.37 -6.52
N ASN A 257 -1.35 -13.91 -6.87
CA ASN A 257 -0.73 -15.03 -6.14
C ASN A 257 -0.34 -14.67 -4.70
N PHE A 258 -0.38 -13.38 -4.34
CA PHE A 258 -0.05 -12.92 -3.00
C PHE A 258 -1.22 -13.01 -2.02
N CYS A 259 -2.44 -13.28 -2.51
CA CYS A 259 -3.63 -13.38 -1.69
C CYS A 259 -3.68 -14.69 -0.89
N SER A 260 -3.97 -14.61 0.40
CA SER A 260 -4.23 -15.77 1.27
C SER A 260 -5.48 -16.54 0.86
N ASP A 261 -6.52 -15.81 0.41
CA ASP A 261 -7.76 -16.36 -0.18
C ASP A 261 -8.11 -15.55 -1.43
N GLN A 262 -7.83 -16.11 -2.60
CA GLN A 262 -8.08 -15.46 -3.89
C GLN A 262 -9.57 -15.23 -4.16
N ALA A 263 -10.46 -16.12 -3.67
CA ALA A 263 -11.88 -16.00 -3.91
C ALA A 263 -12.48 -14.89 -3.03
N GLU A 264 -12.08 -14.81 -1.77
CA GLU A 264 -12.49 -13.74 -0.86
C GLU A 264 -11.93 -12.38 -1.33
N SER A 265 -10.64 -12.31 -1.71
CA SER A 265 -10.01 -11.10 -2.27
C SER A 265 -10.73 -10.59 -3.52
N ARG A 266 -11.15 -11.51 -4.42
CA ARG A 266 -11.97 -11.18 -5.59
C ARG A 266 -13.33 -10.60 -5.18
N ALA A 267 -14.01 -11.23 -4.23
CA ALA A 267 -15.31 -10.76 -3.76
C ALA A 267 -15.20 -9.36 -3.13
N THR A 268 -14.18 -9.12 -2.31
CA THR A 268 -13.87 -7.81 -1.72
C THR A 268 -13.64 -6.75 -2.80
N ARG A 269 -12.80 -7.03 -3.80
CA ARG A 269 -12.51 -6.10 -4.90
C ARG A 269 -13.74 -5.79 -5.74
N LEU A 270 -14.52 -6.80 -6.11
CA LEU A 270 -15.75 -6.60 -6.88
C LEU A 270 -16.75 -5.75 -6.13
N ALA A 271 -16.93 -5.97 -4.82
CA ALA A 271 -17.80 -5.15 -3.97
C ALA A 271 -17.30 -3.71 -3.88
N LEU A 272 -16.00 -3.50 -3.65
CA LEU A 272 -15.37 -2.18 -3.60
C LEU A 272 -15.62 -1.40 -4.90
N LEU A 273 -15.29 -2.00 -6.05
CA LEU A 273 -15.45 -1.34 -7.34
C LEU A 273 -16.93 -1.05 -7.67
N ALA A 274 -17.83 -1.99 -7.37
CA ALA A 274 -19.26 -1.78 -7.56
C ALA A 274 -19.83 -0.66 -6.69
N ASN A 275 -19.35 -0.53 -5.44
CA ASN A 275 -19.77 0.52 -4.51
C ASN A 275 -19.19 1.90 -4.89
N CYS A 276 -17.99 1.96 -5.46
CA CYS A 276 -17.37 3.21 -5.89
C CYS A 276 -17.87 3.69 -7.24
N ALA A 277 -18.27 2.79 -8.15
CA ALA A 277 -18.62 3.12 -9.52
C ALA A 277 -19.76 4.13 -9.64
N GLY A 278 -19.52 5.24 -10.36
CA GLY A 278 -20.49 6.33 -10.57
C GLY A 278 -20.73 7.20 -9.34
N THR A 279 -19.91 7.05 -8.30
CA THR A 279 -19.94 7.94 -7.11
C THR A 279 -18.79 8.96 -7.17
N SER A 280 -18.80 9.91 -6.24
CA SER A 280 -17.69 10.86 -6.06
C SER A 280 -16.60 10.35 -5.11
N THR A 281 -16.64 9.09 -4.72
CA THR A 281 -15.63 8.47 -3.85
C THR A 281 -14.31 8.34 -4.59
N MET A 282 -13.26 8.90 -4.01
CA MET A 282 -11.89 8.79 -4.52
C MET A 282 -11.27 7.47 -4.08
N LEU A 283 -10.74 6.70 -5.01
CA LEU A 283 -10.01 5.46 -4.72
C LEU A 283 -8.50 5.72 -4.77
N LEU A 284 -7.78 5.34 -3.72
CA LEU A 284 -6.34 5.50 -3.55
C LEU A 284 -5.70 4.12 -3.35
N PRO A 285 -5.22 3.46 -4.41
CA PRO A 285 -4.59 2.14 -4.33
C PRO A 285 -3.13 2.21 -3.85
N ALA A 286 -2.65 1.15 -3.18
CA ALA A 286 -1.32 1.12 -2.58
C ALA A 286 -0.16 1.01 -3.59
N HIS A 287 -0.39 0.46 -4.80
CA HIS A 287 0.70 0.11 -5.73
C HIS A 287 0.61 0.76 -7.11
N PHE A 288 -0.36 1.65 -7.34
CA PHE A 288 -0.45 2.35 -8.62
C PHE A 288 0.68 3.37 -8.77
N GLN A 289 1.14 3.58 -10.01
CA GLN A 289 2.11 4.62 -10.31
C GLN A 289 1.51 6.02 -10.11
N SER A 290 2.34 7.01 -9.77
CA SER A 290 1.89 8.40 -9.65
C SER A 290 1.51 8.98 -11.03
N PRO A 291 0.47 9.76 -11.09
CA PRO A 291 -0.50 10.21 -10.07
C PRO A 291 -1.87 9.49 -10.19
N GLU A 292 -1.88 8.16 -10.07
CA GLU A 292 -3.07 7.33 -10.31
C GLU A 292 -3.94 7.16 -9.05
N TYR A 293 -4.84 8.10 -8.82
CA TYR A 293 -6.01 7.97 -7.95
C TYR A 293 -7.19 8.73 -8.60
N GLY A 294 -8.41 8.40 -8.24
CA GLY A 294 -9.58 9.06 -8.83
C GLY A 294 -10.89 8.38 -8.47
N THR A 295 -11.95 8.80 -9.12
CA THR A 295 -13.25 8.14 -9.05
C THR A 295 -13.29 6.95 -10.00
N ILE A 296 -14.23 6.03 -9.77
CA ILE A 296 -14.38 4.81 -10.56
C ILE A 296 -15.62 4.92 -11.44
N GLU A 297 -15.47 4.62 -12.72
CA GLU A 297 -16.58 4.46 -13.66
C GLU A 297 -16.56 3.08 -14.31
N LYS A 298 -17.75 2.60 -14.71
CA LYS A 298 -17.86 1.34 -15.45
C LYS A 298 -17.36 1.48 -16.89
N ASP A 299 -16.66 0.44 -17.38
CA ASP A 299 -16.21 0.32 -18.75
C ASP A 299 -16.41 -1.13 -19.24
N GLY A 300 -17.55 -1.39 -19.88
CA GLY A 300 -17.97 -2.74 -20.26
C GLY A 300 -18.16 -3.64 -19.02
N ASP A 301 -17.45 -4.76 -18.99
CA ASP A 301 -17.45 -5.71 -17.86
C ASP A 301 -16.45 -5.30 -16.76
N GLY A 302 -15.60 -4.32 -17.01
CA GLY A 302 -14.61 -3.78 -16.08
C GLY A 302 -14.92 -2.36 -15.63
N TYR A 303 -13.86 -1.67 -15.25
CA TYR A 303 -13.90 -0.32 -14.73
C TYR A 303 -12.71 0.49 -15.25
N HIS A 304 -12.77 1.80 -15.12
CA HIS A 304 -11.62 2.68 -15.30
C HIS A 304 -11.62 3.77 -14.23
N LEU A 305 -10.44 4.33 -14.02
CA LEU A 305 -10.22 5.39 -13.06
C LEU A 305 -10.34 6.74 -13.78
N VAL A 306 -11.12 7.67 -13.21
CA VAL A 306 -11.34 9.04 -13.70
C VAL A 306 -10.79 10.02 -12.68
N ARG A 307 -9.97 10.98 -13.17
CA ARG A 307 -9.38 12.06 -12.36
C ARG A 307 -10.26 13.29 -12.33
#